data_8a3c55654efef247429ff36c1c4fc61d
#
_entry.id   8a3c55654efef247429ff36c1c4fc61d
#
_cell.length_a   1.000
_cell.length_b   1.000
_cell.length_c   1.000
_cell.angle_alpha   90.00
_cell.angle_beta   90.00
_cell.angle_gamma   90.00
#
_symmetry.space_group_name_H-M   'P 1'
#
loop_
_entity.id
_entity.type
_entity.pdbx_description
1 polymer ?
#
loop_
_entity_poly.entity_id
_entity_poly.type
_entity_poly.pdbx_seq_one_letter_code
_entity_poly.pdbx_strand_id
1 'polypeptide(L)'
;MENPLAAAVGSRRAPLSRSLMGLLAGLLCSTAYAGPFQVYGSEFAWVNNFNNSTINSSFSTNSVPGMTVWYNFASFSLYGYPAIVRGWHYGWNPANDTLFPKQLSATSSIPCTFSYSSGGSNMAGDFAYDMFLRWDNARSTPQLEVMVWAGNDSWPIGSQTGTNVLTTGGFTFDLWEGNNSAAGYYVYTFIPHGTAGQGNLPTGGGLNVDMKTFFNWLQAHRSNAGHYSNSMYLDVVEAGLEVTRGNGWAFVTANINAH
;
A
#
# COMPACT_ATOMS: atom_id res chain seq x y z
N MET A 1 -15.07 57.56 -29.29
CA MET A 1 -15.34 56.21 -29.84
C MET A 1 -14.55 55.23 -28.96
N GLU A 2 -15.24 54.77 -27.93
CA GLU A 2 -14.68 53.88 -26.91
C GLU A 2 -14.97 52.42 -27.29
N ASN A 3 -13.96 51.56 -27.19
CA ASN A 3 -14.03 50.16 -27.47
C ASN A 3 -14.05 49.40 -26.13
N PRO A 4 -15.11 48.69 -25.73
CA PRO A 4 -15.12 47.96 -24.48
C PRO A 4 -14.42 46.61 -24.62
N LEU A 5 -13.40 46.34 -23.76
CA LEU A 5 -12.77 45.08 -23.55
C LEU A 5 -13.75 44.04 -22.99
N ALA A 6 -13.93 42.96 -23.72
CA ALA A 6 -14.66 41.78 -23.25
C ALA A 6 -13.79 41.01 -22.21
N ALA A 7 -14.25 40.97 -20.98
CA ALA A 7 -13.66 40.16 -19.92
C ALA A 7 -13.97 38.68 -20.17
N ALA A 8 -12.96 37.90 -20.40
CA ALA A 8 -13.04 36.44 -20.42
C ALA A 8 -13.27 35.91 -19.01
N VAL A 9 -14.46 35.41 -18.74
CA VAL A 9 -14.79 34.68 -17.51
C VAL A 9 -14.18 33.30 -17.60
N GLY A 10 -13.01 33.13 -17.02
CA GLY A 10 -12.41 31.82 -16.80
C GLY A 10 -13.20 31.04 -15.78
N SER A 11 -13.95 30.02 -16.23
CA SER A 11 -14.61 29.07 -15.33
C SER A 11 -13.53 28.27 -14.58
N ARG A 12 -13.26 28.65 -13.35
CA ARG A 12 -12.51 27.81 -12.41
C ARG A 12 -13.38 26.60 -12.09
N ARG A 13 -13.06 25.44 -12.65
CA ARG A 13 -13.61 24.18 -12.17
C ARG A 13 -13.17 24.04 -10.71
N ALA A 14 -14.13 24.02 -9.79
CA ALA A 14 -13.88 23.69 -8.40
C ALA A 14 -13.25 22.28 -8.34
N PRO A 15 -12.22 22.06 -7.53
CA PRO A 15 -11.71 20.73 -7.32
C PRO A 15 -12.80 19.90 -6.65
N LEU A 16 -13.22 18.80 -7.30
CA LEU A 16 -14.09 17.79 -6.71
C LEU A 16 -13.49 17.38 -5.37
N SER A 17 -14.32 17.37 -4.33
CA SER A 17 -13.93 17.18 -2.95
C SER A 17 -13.10 15.92 -2.78
N ARG A 18 -11.88 16.08 -2.30
CA ARG A 18 -10.86 15.05 -2.04
C ARG A 18 -11.23 14.08 -0.91
N SER A 19 -12.46 14.17 -0.38
CA SER A 19 -12.88 13.46 0.85
C SER A 19 -13.47 12.06 0.64
N LEU A 20 -13.60 11.55 -0.58
CA LEU A 20 -14.33 10.30 -0.82
C LEU A 20 -13.43 9.03 -0.86
N MET A 21 -12.13 9.14 -0.99
CA MET A 21 -11.24 7.97 -1.09
C MET A 21 -10.88 7.35 0.27
N GLY A 22 -10.94 8.11 1.35
CA GLY A 22 -10.63 7.60 2.70
C GLY A 22 -11.72 6.73 3.35
N LEU A 23 -12.87 6.52 2.69
CA LEU A 23 -14.05 5.97 3.38
C LEU A 23 -14.21 4.44 3.27
N LEU A 24 -13.42 3.73 2.48
CA LEU A 24 -13.68 2.30 2.23
C LEU A 24 -12.73 1.30 2.89
N ALA A 25 -11.56 1.70 3.35
CA ALA A 25 -10.61 0.76 3.95
C ALA A 25 -10.99 0.25 5.35
N GLY A 26 -11.96 0.84 6.01
CA GLY A 26 -12.28 0.56 7.41
C GLY A 26 -13.35 -0.46 7.71
N LEU A 27 -14.01 -1.05 6.72
CA LEU A 27 -15.15 -1.96 6.98
C LEU A 27 -14.76 -3.45 7.07
N LEU A 28 -13.47 -3.78 7.19
CA LEU A 28 -13.00 -5.17 7.08
C LEU A 28 -12.56 -5.80 8.39
N CYS A 29 -13.05 -5.31 9.52
CA CYS A 29 -12.83 -5.99 10.80
C CYS A 29 -14.02 -6.90 11.14
N SER A 30 -14.23 -7.98 10.37
CA SER A 30 -14.78 -9.25 10.86
C SER A 30 -14.97 -10.28 9.74
N THR A 31 -14.35 -11.43 9.94
CA THR A 31 -14.75 -12.77 9.49
C THR A 31 -14.75 -13.07 7.98
N ALA A 32 -13.91 -13.96 7.64
CA ALA A 32 -13.63 -14.61 6.36
C ALA A 32 -12.64 -13.81 5.50
N TYR A 33 -11.37 -14.22 5.56
CA TYR A 33 -10.34 -13.82 4.61
C TYR A 33 -10.84 -14.12 3.20
N ALA A 34 -11.29 -13.09 2.49
CA ALA A 34 -11.94 -13.23 1.21
C ALA A 34 -10.90 -13.39 0.10
N GLY A 35 -11.00 -14.50 -0.62
CA GLY A 35 -10.17 -14.80 -1.77
C GLY A 35 -9.21 -15.97 -1.59
N PRO A 36 -8.75 -16.54 -2.71
CA PRO A 36 -7.81 -17.66 -2.70
C PRO A 36 -6.42 -17.23 -2.25
N PHE A 37 -5.66 -18.18 -1.70
CA PHE A 37 -4.25 -17.99 -1.33
C PHE A 37 -3.41 -19.23 -1.66
N GLN A 38 -2.10 -19.03 -1.77
CA GLN A 38 -1.09 -20.06 -1.95
C GLN A 38 0.10 -19.82 -1.04
N VAL A 39 0.53 -20.83 -0.28
CA VAL A 39 1.68 -20.74 0.63
C VAL A 39 2.99 -21.09 -0.09
N TYR A 40 4.05 -20.34 0.22
CA TYR A 40 5.43 -20.46 -0.29
C TYR A 40 6.42 -20.40 0.88
N GLY A 41 6.56 -21.50 1.62
CA GLY A 41 7.40 -21.49 2.81
C GLY A 41 6.87 -20.60 3.92
N SER A 42 7.56 -19.50 4.23
CA SER A 42 7.16 -18.51 5.24
C SER A 42 6.34 -17.36 4.69
N GLU A 43 6.13 -17.32 3.38
CA GLU A 43 5.34 -16.30 2.69
C GLU A 43 4.08 -16.94 2.09
N PHE A 44 3.09 -16.12 1.76
CA PHE A 44 1.92 -16.55 1.00
C PHE A 44 1.46 -15.45 0.03
N ALA A 45 0.95 -15.88 -1.12
CA ALA A 45 0.25 -15.00 -2.04
C ALA A 45 -1.25 -15.05 -1.71
N TRP A 46 -1.89 -13.91 -1.63
CA TRP A 46 -3.31 -13.80 -1.26
C TRP A 46 -4.03 -12.73 -2.08
N VAL A 47 -5.23 -13.05 -2.55
CA VAL A 47 -5.99 -12.13 -3.42
C VAL A 47 -6.64 -10.98 -2.63
N ASN A 48 -7.01 -11.18 -1.38
CA ASN A 48 -7.56 -10.15 -0.49
C ASN A 48 -8.65 -9.27 -1.15
N ASN A 49 -9.77 -9.89 -1.51
CA ASN A 49 -10.91 -9.20 -2.12
C ASN A 49 -11.70 -8.37 -1.09
N PHE A 50 -12.10 -7.16 -1.48
CA PHE A 50 -12.93 -6.28 -0.66
C PHE A 50 -14.33 -6.12 -1.26
N ASN A 51 -15.32 -5.81 -0.42
CA ASN A 51 -16.67 -5.41 -0.83
C ASN A 51 -17.37 -6.40 -1.79
N ASN A 52 -17.18 -7.72 -1.59
CA ASN A 52 -17.70 -8.78 -2.46
C ASN A 52 -17.23 -8.65 -3.93
N SER A 53 -16.10 -8.01 -4.16
CA SER A 53 -15.48 -7.95 -5.49
C SER A 53 -14.98 -9.33 -5.91
N THR A 54 -14.81 -9.53 -7.21
CA THR A 54 -14.17 -10.72 -7.76
C THR A 54 -12.93 -10.33 -8.52
N ILE A 55 -11.77 -10.63 -7.95
CA ILE A 55 -10.48 -10.59 -8.61
C ILE A 55 -10.10 -12.04 -8.91
N ASN A 56 -9.97 -12.39 -10.17
CA ASN A 56 -9.49 -13.71 -10.58
C ASN A 56 -7.99 -13.81 -10.40
N SER A 57 -7.45 -14.99 -10.12
CA SER A 57 -6.03 -15.16 -9.85
C SER A 57 -5.47 -16.46 -10.37
N SER A 58 -4.16 -16.45 -10.62
CA SER A 58 -3.31 -17.62 -10.82
C SER A 58 -2.02 -17.43 -10.03
N PHE A 59 -1.64 -18.44 -9.28
CA PHE A 59 -0.44 -18.42 -8.44
C PHE A 59 0.75 -19.05 -9.17
N SER A 60 1.97 -18.57 -8.87
CA SER A 60 3.20 -19.20 -9.36
C SER A 60 3.31 -20.64 -8.90
N THR A 61 3.80 -21.52 -9.74
CA THR A 61 4.00 -22.95 -9.44
C THR A 61 5.40 -23.29 -8.97
N ASN A 62 6.32 -22.33 -9.01
CA ASN A 62 7.69 -22.45 -8.51
C ASN A 62 7.79 -22.00 -7.03
N SER A 63 8.98 -22.08 -6.47
CA SER A 63 9.24 -21.69 -5.07
C SER A 63 9.27 -20.19 -4.82
N VAL A 64 9.20 -19.37 -5.88
CA VAL A 64 9.19 -17.90 -5.75
C VAL A 64 7.76 -17.43 -5.62
N PRO A 65 7.41 -16.74 -4.51
CA PRO A 65 6.07 -16.21 -4.34
C PRO A 65 5.69 -15.25 -5.46
N GLY A 66 4.55 -15.50 -6.09
CA GLY A 66 4.06 -14.67 -7.18
C GLY A 66 2.63 -15.00 -7.56
N MET A 67 1.92 -14.03 -8.11
CA MET A 67 0.59 -14.22 -8.66
C MET A 67 0.30 -13.28 -9.81
N THR A 68 -0.55 -13.73 -10.72
CA THR A 68 -1.22 -12.87 -11.70
C THR A 68 -2.68 -12.73 -11.29
N VAL A 69 -3.18 -11.52 -11.37
CA VAL A 69 -4.60 -11.20 -11.11
C VAL A 69 -5.23 -10.58 -12.34
N TRP A 70 -6.54 -10.82 -12.53
CA TRP A 70 -7.36 -10.24 -13.59
C TRP A 70 -8.62 -9.63 -12.97
N TYR A 71 -8.98 -8.45 -13.41
CA TYR A 71 -10.16 -7.73 -12.92
C TYR A 71 -10.78 -6.83 -13.98
N ASN A 72 -12.05 -6.49 -13.74
CA ASN A 72 -12.80 -5.57 -14.60
C ASN A 72 -13.74 -4.71 -13.74
N PHE A 73 -13.29 -3.52 -13.38
CA PHE A 73 -14.02 -2.59 -12.54
C PHE A 73 -14.13 -1.23 -13.22
N ALA A 74 -15.35 -0.83 -13.55
CA ALA A 74 -15.62 0.39 -14.32
C ALA A 74 -15.58 1.68 -13.46
N SER A 75 -15.92 1.58 -12.18
CA SER A 75 -15.97 2.72 -11.25
C SER A 75 -14.78 2.72 -10.29
N PHE A 76 -14.48 3.90 -9.73
CA PHE A 76 -13.50 4.00 -8.66
C PHE A 76 -14.06 3.48 -7.33
N SER A 77 -13.39 2.51 -6.75
CA SER A 77 -13.58 2.00 -5.39
C SER A 77 -12.35 1.17 -5.02
N LEU A 78 -12.11 0.90 -3.75
CA LEU A 78 -11.10 -0.08 -3.36
C LEU A 78 -11.71 -1.48 -3.45
N TYR A 79 -11.24 -2.27 -4.40
CA TYR A 79 -11.79 -3.60 -4.71
C TYR A 79 -10.99 -4.75 -4.07
N GLY A 80 -9.74 -4.53 -3.78
CA GLY A 80 -8.88 -5.53 -3.15
C GLY A 80 -7.43 -5.10 -3.08
N TYR A 81 -6.65 -5.89 -2.33
CA TYR A 81 -5.21 -5.76 -2.24
C TYR A 81 -4.54 -7.14 -2.43
N PRO A 82 -4.50 -7.68 -3.66
CA PRO A 82 -3.73 -8.89 -3.94
C PRO A 82 -2.24 -8.65 -3.65
N ALA A 83 -1.67 -9.46 -2.75
CA ALA A 83 -0.31 -9.26 -2.25
C ALA A 83 0.44 -10.57 -1.99
N ILE A 84 1.77 -10.48 -2.00
CA ILE A 84 2.66 -11.44 -1.35
C ILE A 84 2.86 -10.97 0.08
N VAL A 85 2.63 -11.83 1.04
CA VAL A 85 2.49 -11.52 2.46
C VAL A 85 3.47 -12.34 3.27
N ARG A 86 4.13 -11.73 4.24
CA ARG A 86 4.87 -12.41 5.29
C ARG A 86 4.52 -11.82 6.65
N GLY A 87 4.02 -12.67 7.54
CA GLY A 87 3.59 -12.29 8.88
C GLY A 87 2.09 -12.46 9.12
N TRP A 88 1.50 -11.62 9.96
CA TRP A 88 0.15 -11.75 10.50
C TRP A 88 -0.76 -10.60 10.03
N HIS A 89 -1.51 -10.82 8.97
CA HIS A 89 -2.53 -9.87 8.54
C HIS A 89 -3.75 -9.98 9.47
N TYR A 90 -3.96 -9.00 10.33
CA TYR A 90 -5.08 -8.95 11.30
C TYR A 90 -5.28 -10.25 12.11
N GLY A 91 -4.19 -10.93 12.47
CA GLY A 91 -4.23 -12.18 13.22
C GLY A 91 -4.27 -13.45 12.37
N TRP A 92 -4.26 -13.33 11.05
CA TRP A 92 -4.22 -14.46 10.13
C TRP A 92 -2.83 -14.63 9.50
N ASN A 93 -2.32 -15.87 9.53
CA ASN A 93 -1.04 -16.24 8.93
C ASN A 93 -1.06 -17.71 8.50
N PRO A 94 -1.48 -18.04 7.29
CA PRO A 94 -1.58 -19.42 6.81
C PRO A 94 -0.21 -20.08 6.57
N ALA A 95 0.87 -19.29 6.44
CA ALA A 95 2.23 -19.80 6.30
C ALA A 95 2.83 -20.24 7.65
N ASN A 96 2.20 -19.89 8.78
CA ASN A 96 2.69 -20.16 10.13
C ASN A 96 4.12 -19.62 10.37
N ASP A 97 4.49 -18.52 9.69
CA ASP A 97 5.76 -17.84 9.93
C ASP A 97 5.84 -17.37 11.38
N THR A 98 6.96 -17.67 12.03
CA THR A 98 7.19 -17.33 13.44
C THR A 98 8.09 -16.10 13.61
N LEU A 99 8.59 -15.53 12.52
CA LEU A 99 9.45 -14.36 12.55
C LEU A 99 8.68 -13.10 13.00
N PHE A 100 7.44 -12.99 12.59
CA PHE A 100 6.53 -11.92 12.95
C PHE A 100 5.50 -12.36 14.03
N PRO A 101 5.01 -11.45 14.89
CA PRO A 101 5.37 -10.05 14.98
C PRO A 101 6.79 -9.85 15.53
N LYS A 102 7.49 -8.83 15.02
CA LYS A 102 8.86 -8.51 15.41
C LYS A 102 8.97 -7.06 15.89
N GLN A 103 9.53 -6.85 17.08
CA GLN A 103 9.74 -5.49 17.58
C GLN A 103 10.79 -4.75 16.74
N LEU A 104 10.48 -3.55 16.29
CA LEU A 104 11.34 -2.80 15.37
C LEU A 104 12.69 -2.43 16.00
N SER A 105 12.74 -2.18 17.32
CA SER A 105 13.99 -1.91 18.02
C SER A 105 14.94 -3.12 18.07
N ALA A 106 14.40 -4.34 17.99
CA ALA A 106 15.15 -5.59 17.97
C ALA A 106 15.45 -6.09 16.53
N THR A 107 15.10 -5.30 15.51
CA THR A 107 15.26 -5.65 14.10
C THR A 107 16.37 -4.82 13.49
N SER A 108 17.39 -5.48 12.92
CA SER A 108 18.54 -4.82 12.29
C SER A 108 18.25 -4.42 10.85
N SER A 109 17.55 -5.26 10.07
CA SER A 109 17.19 -5.02 8.68
C SER A 109 15.93 -5.78 8.28
N ILE A 110 15.22 -5.29 7.26
CA ILE A 110 14.05 -5.93 6.63
C ILE A 110 14.21 -5.80 5.12
N PRO A 111 15.17 -6.51 4.51
CA PRO A 111 15.38 -6.42 3.07
C PRO A 111 14.21 -7.05 2.33
N CYS A 112 13.65 -6.30 1.39
CA CYS A 112 12.53 -6.71 0.57
C CYS A 112 12.85 -6.48 -0.90
N THR A 113 12.41 -7.41 -1.75
CA THR A 113 12.36 -7.24 -3.20
C THR A 113 10.93 -7.32 -3.67
N PHE A 114 10.54 -6.45 -4.58
CA PHE A 114 9.20 -6.41 -5.18
C PHE A 114 9.33 -6.08 -6.66
N SER A 115 8.71 -6.88 -7.50
CA SER A 115 8.60 -6.62 -8.93
C SER A 115 7.16 -6.78 -9.37
N TYR A 116 6.75 -5.95 -10.31
CA TYR A 116 5.39 -5.95 -10.83
C TYR A 116 5.34 -5.65 -12.32
N SER A 117 4.29 -6.10 -12.97
CA SER A 117 3.88 -5.68 -14.30
C SER A 117 2.36 -5.64 -14.41
N SER A 118 1.86 -4.81 -15.30
CA SER A 118 0.41 -4.71 -15.54
C SER A 118 0.12 -4.40 -17.00
N GLY A 119 -1.10 -4.70 -17.45
CA GLY A 119 -1.59 -4.37 -18.77
C GLY A 119 -3.09 -4.35 -18.82
N GLY A 120 -3.65 -3.46 -19.64
CA GLY A 120 -5.08 -3.28 -19.76
C GLY A 120 -5.48 -1.85 -20.10
N SER A 121 -6.72 -1.50 -19.77
CA SER A 121 -7.26 -0.16 -20.04
C SER A 121 -7.81 0.49 -18.77
N ASN A 122 -7.58 1.79 -18.62
CA ASN A 122 -8.05 2.60 -17.48
C ASN A 122 -7.65 2.03 -16.11
N MET A 123 -6.48 1.40 -16.03
CA MET A 123 -5.95 0.80 -14.82
C MET A 123 -5.59 1.88 -13.81
N ALA A 124 -6.14 1.78 -12.59
CA ALA A 124 -5.84 2.66 -11.49
C ALA A 124 -5.64 1.89 -10.19
N GLY A 125 -4.80 2.41 -9.32
CA GLY A 125 -4.38 1.79 -8.08
C GLY A 125 -2.96 2.17 -7.72
N ASP A 126 -2.33 1.38 -6.88
CA ASP A 126 -0.91 1.52 -6.57
C ASP A 126 -0.26 0.16 -6.35
N PHE A 127 1.01 0.06 -6.75
CA PHE A 127 1.89 -1.02 -6.33
C PHE A 127 2.64 -0.58 -5.10
N ALA A 128 2.45 -1.28 -3.98
CA ALA A 128 2.94 -0.86 -2.69
C ALA A 128 3.48 -2.02 -1.86
N TYR A 129 4.37 -1.66 -0.94
CA TYR A 129 4.49 -2.37 0.32
C TYR A 129 3.51 -1.79 1.32
N ASP A 130 2.83 -2.65 2.06
CA ASP A 130 1.95 -2.30 3.16
C ASP A 130 2.38 -3.03 4.43
N MET A 131 2.49 -2.30 5.52
CA MET A 131 3.06 -2.78 6.77
C MET A 131 2.19 -2.34 7.94
N PHE A 132 1.73 -3.32 8.72
CA PHE A 132 0.90 -3.06 9.90
C PHE A 132 1.70 -3.19 11.19
N LEU A 133 1.51 -2.21 12.08
CA LEU A 133 2.24 -2.11 13.33
C LEU A 133 1.30 -1.98 14.54
N ARG A 134 1.82 -2.38 15.71
CA ARG A 134 1.12 -2.32 16.99
C ARG A 134 2.06 -1.93 18.13
N TRP A 135 1.49 -1.36 19.17
CA TRP A 135 2.22 -1.10 20.42
C TRP A 135 2.52 -2.37 21.24
N ASP A 136 1.83 -3.46 20.96
CA ASP A 136 2.01 -4.76 21.60
C ASP A 136 2.13 -5.89 20.54
N ASN A 137 2.36 -7.13 20.96
CA ASN A 137 2.49 -8.29 20.08
C ASN A 137 1.20 -9.12 19.93
N ALA A 138 0.03 -8.53 20.14
CA ALA A 138 -1.24 -9.24 20.23
C ALA A 138 -1.76 -9.80 18.88
N ARG A 139 -1.18 -9.40 17.73
CA ARG A 139 -1.49 -9.90 16.37
C ARG A 139 -2.94 -9.66 15.92
N SER A 140 -3.63 -8.69 16.52
CA SER A 140 -5.02 -8.35 16.18
C SER A 140 -5.09 -7.11 15.29
N THR A 141 -6.12 -6.28 15.45
CA THR A 141 -6.29 -5.03 14.69
C THR A 141 -5.06 -4.13 14.80
N PRO A 142 -4.46 -3.69 13.70
CA PRO A 142 -3.31 -2.79 13.71
C PRO A 142 -3.66 -1.42 14.29
N GLN A 143 -2.62 -0.69 14.70
CA GLN A 143 -2.75 0.65 15.28
C GLN A 143 -2.02 1.70 14.43
N LEU A 144 -1.20 1.25 13.49
CA LEU A 144 -0.51 2.07 12.53
C LEU A 144 -0.31 1.29 11.24
N GLU A 145 -0.43 1.98 10.12
CA GLU A 145 -0.09 1.50 8.79
C GLU A 145 1.08 2.32 8.24
N VAL A 146 2.04 1.66 7.62
CA VAL A 146 3.12 2.31 6.88
C VAL A 146 3.15 1.73 5.48
N MET A 147 2.90 2.57 4.49
CA MET A 147 2.96 2.20 3.08
C MET A 147 4.21 2.75 2.41
N VAL A 148 4.79 1.97 1.50
CA VAL A 148 5.86 2.43 0.60
C VAL A 148 5.48 2.09 -0.82
N TRP A 149 5.11 3.10 -1.59
CA TRP A 149 4.63 2.92 -2.95
C TRP A 149 5.79 2.75 -3.94
N ALA A 150 5.66 1.79 -4.82
CA ALA A 150 6.63 1.51 -5.89
C ALA A 150 6.20 2.10 -7.23
N GLY A 151 4.89 2.31 -7.40
CA GLY A 151 4.31 2.94 -8.58
C GLY A 151 2.81 3.12 -8.39
N ASN A 152 2.26 4.26 -8.83
CA ASN A 152 0.89 4.63 -8.48
C ASN A 152 0.16 5.47 -9.52
N ASP A 153 -1.17 5.43 -9.41
CA ASP A 153 -2.15 6.31 -10.05
C ASP A 153 -3.15 6.84 -9.01
N SER A 154 -2.92 6.58 -7.74
CA SER A 154 -3.85 6.88 -6.65
C SER A 154 -3.41 8.08 -5.83
N TRP A 155 -4.30 8.54 -4.94
CA TRP A 155 -4.01 9.52 -3.92
C TRP A 155 -3.93 8.81 -2.56
N PRO A 156 -2.86 9.03 -1.80
CA PRO A 156 -2.72 8.43 -0.47
C PRO A 156 -3.67 9.07 0.55
N ILE A 157 -3.79 8.40 1.70
CA ILE A 157 -4.54 8.93 2.84
C ILE A 157 -3.83 10.17 3.39
N GLY A 158 -4.61 11.17 3.79
CA GLY A 158 -4.12 12.37 4.45
C GLY A 158 -3.63 13.46 3.51
N SER A 159 -2.51 14.08 3.85
CA SER A 159 -1.91 15.17 3.11
C SER A 159 -0.40 15.04 3.04
N GLN A 160 0.20 15.63 2.01
CA GLN A 160 1.66 15.69 1.91
C GLN A 160 2.23 16.60 3.00
N THR A 161 3.10 16.04 3.83
CA THR A 161 3.76 16.73 4.95
C THR A 161 5.28 16.81 4.79
N GLY A 162 5.82 16.11 3.77
CA GLY A 162 7.23 16.17 3.43
C GLY A 162 7.48 15.98 1.94
N THR A 163 8.45 16.70 1.41
CA THR A 163 8.90 16.59 0.01
C THR A 163 10.34 16.15 -0.01
N ASN A 164 10.68 15.15 -0.85
CA ASN A 164 12.06 14.64 -0.97
C ASN A 164 12.66 14.20 0.38
N VAL A 165 11.88 13.51 1.21
CA VAL A 165 12.26 13.22 2.61
C VAL A 165 13.28 12.09 2.73
N LEU A 166 13.34 11.18 1.77
CA LEU A 166 14.19 9.99 1.82
C LEU A 166 14.55 9.54 0.40
N THR A 167 15.82 9.17 0.17
CA THR A 167 16.27 8.54 -1.08
C THR A 167 16.79 7.14 -0.79
N THR A 168 16.17 6.14 -1.37
CA THR A 168 16.56 4.71 -1.27
C THR A 168 15.94 3.90 -2.41
N GLY A 169 16.51 2.72 -2.74
CA GLY A 169 15.98 1.84 -3.77
C GLY A 169 15.90 2.44 -5.18
N GLY A 170 16.68 3.50 -5.46
CA GLY A 170 16.64 4.22 -6.73
C GLY A 170 15.53 5.29 -6.84
N PHE A 171 14.78 5.54 -5.76
CA PHE A 171 13.72 6.54 -5.69
C PHE A 171 14.01 7.59 -4.62
N THR A 172 13.50 8.79 -4.83
CA THR A 172 13.33 9.82 -3.80
C THR A 172 11.85 9.88 -3.44
N PHE A 173 11.54 9.89 -2.14
CA PHE A 173 10.17 9.77 -1.65
C PHE A 173 9.66 11.08 -1.04
N ASP A 174 8.40 11.37 -1.28
CA ASP A 174 7.58 12.31 -0.51
C ASP A 174 6.86 11.57 0.61
N LEU A 175 6.52 12.26 1.71
CA LEU A 175 5.72 11.71 2.79
C LEU A 175 4.31 12.30 2.77
N TRP A 176 3.33 11.41 2.83
CA TRP A 176 1.93 11.70 3.10
C TRP A 176 1.53 11.07 4.42
N GLU A 177 0.69 11.73 5.20
CA GLU A 177 0.27 11.20 6.50
C GLU A 177 -1.12 11.69 6.90
N GLY A 178 -1.87 10.84 7.61
CA GLY A 178 -3.22 11.15 8.07
C GLY A 178 -3.92 9.98 8.74
N ASN A 179 -5.10 10.25 9.29
CA ASN A 179 -5.95 9.22 9.86
C ASN A 179 -6.75 8.49 8.77
N ASN A 180 -6.69 7.17 8.77
CA ASN A 180 -7.68 6.32 8.14
C ASN A 180 -8.87 6.19 9.09
N SER A 181 -9.86 7.10 8.98
CA SER A 181 -11.01 7.13 9.89
C SER A 181 -11.88 5.89 9.79
N ALA A 182 -11.86 5.20 8.66
CA ALA A 182 -12.62 3.98 8.44
C ALA A 182 -11.95 2.77 9.11
N ALA A 183 -10.62 2.69 9.07
CA ALA A 183 -9.84 1.63 9.72
C ALA A 183 -9.53 1.91 11.20
N GLY A 184 -9.58 3.19 11.61
CA GLY A 184 -9.35 3.60 12.99
C GLY A 184 -7.89 3.74 13.39
N TYR A 185 -6.96 3.86 12.44
CA TYR A 185 -5.53 4.03 12.72
C TYR A 185 -4.91 5.13 11.85
N TYR A 186 -3.69 5.52 12.20
CA TYR A 186 -2.90 6.50 11.46
C TYR A 186 -2.12 5.82 10.34
N VAL A 187 -1.87 6.56 9.24
CA VAL A 187 -1.15 6.06 8.06
C VAL A 187 0.00 6.99 7.72
N TYR A 188 1.17 6.44 7.47
CA TYR A 188 2.29 7.09 6.81
C TYR A 188 2.50 6.45 5.43
N THR A 189 2.49 7.24 4.36
CA THR A 189 2.73 6.75 3.00
C THR A 189 3.92 7.45 2.39
N PHE A 190 4.96 6.69 2.06
CA PHE A 190 6.10 7.15 1.27
C PHE A 190 5.81 6.91 -0.21
N ILE A 191 5.83 7.97 -1.00
CA ILE A 191 5.48 7.93 -2.43
C ILE A 191 6.65 8.44 -3.25
N PRO A 192 7.01 7.81 -4.38
CA PRO A 192 8.02 8.36 -5.28
C PRO A 192 7.69 9.81 -5.65
N HIS A 193 8.67 10.70 -5.52
CA HIS A 193 8.49 12.15 -5.65
C HIS A 193 7.75 12.54 -6.93
N GLY A 194 6.71 13.35 -6.77
CA GLY A 194 5.92 13.88 -7.88
C GLY A 194 4.99 12.88 -8.56
N THR A 195 4.78 11.66 -8.03
CA THR A 195 3.96 10.64 -8.70
C THR A 195 2.54 10.49 -8.15
N ALA A 196 2.19 11.15 -7.05
CA ALA A 196 0.84 11.06 -6.47
C ALA A 196 -0.25 11.53 -7.46
N GLY A 197 -1.22 10.67 -7.76
CA GLY A 197 -2.37 10.97 -8.62
C GLY A 197 -2.03 11.16 -10.10
N GLN A 198 -1.02 10.50 -10.65
CA GLN A 198 -0.54 10.74 -12.03
C GLN A 198 -1.42 10.20 -13.16
N GLY A 199 -2.39 9.37 -12.89
CA GLY A 199 -3.41 9.05 -13.87
C GLY A 199 -3.44 7.63 -14.41
N ASN A 200 -2.35 6.87 -14.46
CA ASN A 200 -2.33 5.48 -14.94
C ASN A 200 -1.37 4.61 -14.13
N LEU A 201 -1.86 3.45 -13.74
CA LEU A 201 -1.04 2.43 -13.07
C LEU A 201 0.16 2.07 -13.96
N PRO A 202 1.41 2.06 -13.42
CA PRO A 202 2.60 1.72 -14.19
C PRO A 202 2.51 0.32 -14.80
N THR A 203 2.97 0.17 -16.05
CA THR A 203 2.95 -1.11 -16.77
C THR A 203 4.01 -2.10 -16.28
N GLY A 204 4.99 -1.65 -15.53
CA GLY A 204 6.00 -2.51 -14.92
C GLY A 204 7.03 -1.72 -14.13
N GLY A 205 7.68 -2.42 -13.21
CA GLY A 205 8.69 -1.85 -12.34
C GLY A 205 9.01 -2.74 -11.15
N GLY A 206 9.59 -2.12 -10.14
CA GLY A 206 9.91 -2.79 -8.89
C GLY A 206 10.57 -1.86 -7.90
N LEU A 207 10.64 -2.31 -6.65
CA LEU A 207 11.27 -1.59 -5.55
C LEU A 207 12.00 -2.59 -4.64
N ASN A 208 13.32 -2.50 -4.64
CA ASN A 208 14.19 -3.32 -3.79
C ASN A 208 14.78 -2.42 -2.69
N VAL A 209 14.34 -2.61 -1.46
CA VAL A 209 14.70 -1.74 -0.34
C VAL A 209 14.82 -2.53 0.96
N ASP A 210 15.52 -1.96 1.92
CA ASP A 210 15.40 -2.34 3.33
C ASP A 210 14.32 -1.47 3.98
N MET A 211 13.20 -2.09 4.37
CA MET A 211 12.08 -1.38 5.03
C MET A 211 12.51 -0.72 6.34
N LYS A 212 13.56 -1.22 7.00
CA LYS A 212 14.12 -0.59 8.19
C LYS A 212 14.58 0.84 7.95
N THR A 213 14.96 1.19 6.72
CA THR A 213 15.32 2.57 6.33
C THR A 213 14.16 3.54 6.53
N PHE A 214 12.94 3.17 6.16
CA PHE A 214 11.73 3.98 6.34
C PHE A 214 11.36 4.10 7.82
N PHE A 215 11.43 3.00 8.57
CA PHE A 215 11.19 2.99 10.00
C PHE A 215 12.20 3.83 10.78
N ASN A 216 13.48 3.79 10.42
CA ASN A 216 14.51 4.64 11.02
C ASN A 216 14.25 6.13 10.72
N TRP A 217 13.80 6.45 9.51
CA TRP A 217 13.41 7.80 9.17
C TRP A 217 12.22 8.29 10.01
N LEU A 218 11.17 7.46 10.15
CA LEU A 218 10.01 7.77 11.01
C LEU A 218 10.43 7.96 12.47
N GLN A 219 11.33 7.11 13.00
CA GLN A 219 11.84 7.28 14.36
C GLN A 219 12.54 8.62 14.57
N ALA A 220 13.32 9.06 13.59
CA ALA A 220 14.05 10.31 13.68
C ALA A 220 13.15 11.56 13.53
N HIS A 221 12.03 11.47 12.80
CA HIS A 221 11.27 12.65 12.36
C HIS A 221 9.80 12.64 12.81
N ARG A 222 9.24 11.53 13.28
CA ARG A 222 7.81 11.37 13.62
C ARG A 222 7.54 10.75 15.00
N SER A 223 8.56 10.31 15.72
CA SER A 223 8.36 9.68 17.05
C SER A 223 7.68 10.62 18.07
N ASN A 224 7.88 11.92 17.95
CA ASN A 224 7.24 12.91 18.83
C ASN A 224 5.75 13.15 18.53
N ALA A 225 5.24 12.70 17.39
CA ALA A 225 3.83 12.84 17.02
C ALA A 225 2.91 11.82 17.74
N GLY A 226 3.47 10.83 18.45
CA GLY A 226 2.71 9.87 19.23
C GLY A 226 2.11 8.71 18.45
N HIS A 227 2.26 8.68 17.12
CA HIS A 227 1.73 7.60 16.27
C HIS A 227 2.75 6.50 15.99
N TYR A 228 4.05 6.79 16.09
CA TYR A 228 5.13 5.88 15.74
C TYR A 228 6.24 5.84 16.79
N SER A 229 6.79 4.64 17.00
CA SER A 229 8.04 4.41 17.74
C SER A 229 8.66 3.08 17.31
N ASN A 230 9.99 2.98 17.33
CA ASN A 230 10.70 1.71 17.16
C ASN A 230 10.41 0.67 18.26
N SER A 231 9.69 1.05 19.33
CA SER A 231 9.17 0.07 20.31
C SER A 231 7.96 -0.70 19.81
N MET A 232 7.33 -0.28 18.71
CA MET A 232 6.21 -0.99 18.10
C MET A 232 6.65 -2.34 17.51
N TYR A 233 5.70 -3.24 17.41
CA TYR A 233 5.84 -4.53 16.75
C TYR A 233 5.32 -4.42 15.31
N LEU A 234 6.11 -4.90 14.37
CA LEU A 234 5.73 -5.10 12.98
C LEU A 234 5.04 -6.46 12.87
N ASP A 235 3.77 -6.46 12.54
CA ASP A 235 2.96 -7.68 12.42
C ASP A 235 3.18 -8.36 11.07
N VAL A 236 3.30 -7.58 10.00
CA VAL A 236 3.31 -8.06 8.62
C VAL A 236 4.03 -7.10 7.69
N VAL A 237 4.60 -7.64 6.64
CA VAL A 237 4.98 -6.92 5.41
C VAL A 237 4.24 -7.56 4.25
N GLU A 238 3.57 -6.76 3.47
CA GLU A 238 2.82 -7.15 2.28
C GLU A 238 3.36 -6.40 1.07
N ALA A 239 3.46 -7.04 -0.08
CA ALA A 239 3.89 -6.43 -1.33
C ALA A 239 2.86 -6.73 -2.42
N GLY A 240 2.10 -5.73 -2.85
CA GLY A 240 0.92 -5.97 -3.66
C GLY A 240 0.43 -4.81 -4.50
N LEU A 241 -0.82 -4.91 -4.89
CA LEU A 241 -1.53 -3.94 -5.71
C LEU A 241 -2.86 -3.55 -5.06
N GLU A 242 -3.06 -2.29 -4.69
CA GLU A 242 -4.41 -1.77 -4.47
C GLU A 242 -5.15 -1.64 -5.81
N VAL A 243 -6.23 -2.40 -5.96
CA VAL A 243 -7.05 -2.37 -7.18
C VAL A 243 -8.18 -1.39 -6.99
N THR A 244 -8.15 -0.26 -7.71
CA THR A 244 -9.18 0.79 -7.58
C THR A 244 -10.05 0.97 -8.81
N ARG A 245 -9.59 0.59 -10.01
CA ARG A 245 -10.34 0.64 -11.27
C ARG A 245 -9.57 -0.06 -12.38
N GLY A 246 -10.25 -0.40 -13.46
CA GLY A 246 -9.68 -0.82 -14.74
C GLY A 246 -10.16 -2.17 -15.23
N ASN A 247 -9.79 -2.47 -16.46
CA ASN A 247 -10.01 -3.76 -17.10
C ASN A 247 -8.67 -4.31 -17.60
N GLY A 248 -8.15 -5.33 -16.94
CA GLY A 248 -6.84 -5.86 -17.30
C GLY A 248 -6.30 -6.88 -16.32
N TRP A 249 -4.98 -6.93 -16.26
CA TRP A 249 -4.23 -7.85 -15.43
C TRP A 249 -3.05 -7.16 -14.74
N ALA A 250 -2.61 -7.73 -13.62
CA ALA A 250 -1.34 -7.40 -13.00
C ALA A 250 -0.64 -8.69 -12.52
N PHE A 251 0.68 -8.70 -12.59
CA PHE A 251 1.54 -9.71 -11.98
C PHE A 251 2.35 -9.05 -10.86
N VAL A 252 2.44 -9.74 -9.74
CA VAL A 252 3.27 -9.33 -8.60
C VAL A 252 4.12 -10.50 -8.11
N THR A 253 5.35 -10.21 -7.73
CA THR A 253 6.25 -11.15 -7.07
C THR A 253 7.11 -10.40 -6.06
N ALA A 254 7.35 -11.02 -4.90
CA ALA A 254 8.15 -10.42 -3.85
C ALA A 254 8.93 -11.49 -3.07
N ASN A 255 9.95 -11.04 -2.35
CA ASN A 255 10.64 -11.79 -1.31
C ASN A 255 10.86 -10.85 -0.12
N ILE A 256 10.43 -11.26 1.05
CA ILE A 256 10.42 -10.47 2.28
C ILE A 256 11.28 -11.17 3.33
N ASN A 257 12.37 -10.54 3.74
CA ASN A 257 13.27 -11.06 4.77
C ASN A 257 13.38 -10.07 5.93
N ALA A 258 13.58 -10.58 7.14
CA ALA A 258 13.83 -9.74 8.32
C ALA A 258 14.87 -10.42 9.23
N HIS A 259 15.80 -9.63 9.76
CA HIS A 259 16.92 -10.09 10.57
C HIS A 259 17.00 -9.37 11.92
#